data_fbb5bb80eea07ea45ccd8a232df20819
#
_entry.id   fbb5bb80eea07ea45ccd8a232df20819
#
_cell.length_a   1.000
_cell.length_b   1.000
_cell.length_c   1.000
_cell.angle_alpha   90.00
_cell.angle_beta   90.00
_cell.angle_gamma   90.00
#
_symmetry.space_group_name_H-M   'P 1'
#
loop_
_entity.id
_entity.type
_entity.pdbx_description
1 polymer ?
#
loop_
_entity_poly.entity_id
_entity_poly.type
_entity_poly.pdbx_seq_one_letter_code
_entity_poly.pdbx_strand_id
1 'polypeptide(L)'
;MATLMNNGFILCVFLVSLMFFHAVAYDPLDPNGNITIKWDVMSWTADGYVAAVTMNNFQMYRHIMTPGWQLGWTWAKKEVIWSMVGAQATEQGDCSKFKGNIPHCCKRTPTIVDLLPGVPYNQQFQNCCKGGVVAAYGTDPAGSVSGFQVSVGLAGTTNKTVKLPKNFTLLGPGPGYTCGPAKIVPSTTFFTPDHRRKTQALMTWNVTCTYSRFLASKNPSCCVSFSSFYNETITPCPSCACGCQHKNCISSDSNLLSTVGINTPRKDNAPLLQCTRHMCPIRVHWHVKLNYKDYWRAKIAVTNFNYRLNYTQWTLVAQHPNLNNVTEVFSFDYKPLVPYQSINDTGMFYGMKYYNDLLMEAGPFGNVQSEVLLRKDPNTFTFKQGWAFPRKVYFNGDECMLPPPDSYPYLPNAATLQAQTVLPSFLISAFLLALMVMW
;
A
#
# COMPACT_ATOMS: atom_id res chain seq x y z
N MET A 1 -0.28 49.93 25.70
CA MET A 1 -0.17 48.50 25.98
C MET A 1 -1.20 47.64 25.22
N ALA A 2 -2.45 48.03 25.17
CA ALA A 2 -3.52 47.26 24.47
C ALA A 2 -3.30 47.07 22.97
N THR A 3 -2.75 48.04 22.25
CA THR A 3 -2.46 47.93 20.81
C THR A 3 -1.33 47.01 20.43
N LEU A 4 -0.31 46.87 21.29
CA LEU A 4 0.80 45.92 21.09
C LEU A 4 0.38 44.45 21.34
N MET A 5 -0.54 44.22 22.30
CA MET A 5 -1.09 42.87 22.53
C MET A 5 -2.00 42.42 21.38
N ASN A 6 -2.76 43.32 20.77
CA ASN A 6 -3.65 43.00 19.67
C ASN A 6 -2.86 42.59 18.38
N ASN A 7 -1.78 43.32 18.09
CA ASN A 7 -0.91 42.97 16.94
C ASN A 7 -0.16 41.66 17.13
N GLY A 8 0.26 41.34 18.36
CA GLY A 8 0.91 40.04 18.68
C GLY A 8 -0.06 38.86 18.52
N PHE A 9 -1.32 39.03 18.94
CA PHE A 9 -2.35 38.01 18.80
C PHE A 9 -2.71 37.76 17.33
N ILE A 10 -2.84 38.81 16.52
CA ILE A 10 -3.12 38.70 15.08
C ILE A 10 -1.96 38.04 14.35
N LEU A 11 -0.70 38.36 14.71
CA LEU A 11 0.49 37.72 14.14
C LEU A 11 0.57 36.23 14.50
N CYS A 12 0.26 35.85 15.75
CA CYS A 12 0.18 34.45 16.17
C CYS A 12 -0.91 33.67 15.43
N VAL A 13 -2.11 34.26 15.28
CA VAL A 13 -3.21 33.63 14.54
C VAL A 13 -2.84 33.47 13.07
N PHE A 14 -2.14 34.45 12.47
CA PHE A 14 -1.66 34.36 11.09
C PHE A 14 -0.56 33.31 10.92
N LEU A 15 0.40 33.22 11.85
CA LEU A 15 1.43 32.18 11.86
C LEU A 15 0.85 30.77 12.09
N VAL A 16 -0.12 30.63 12.98
CA VAL A 16 -0.83 29.36 13.21
C VAL A 16 -1.66 29.00 11.99
N SER A 17 -2.34 29.95 11.31
CA SER A 17 -3.07 29.66 10.08
C SER A 17 -2.14 29.29 8.92
N LEU A 18 -0.94 29.86 8.83
CA LEU A 18 0.06 29.46 7.84
C LEU A 18 0.62 28.03 8.07
N MET A 19 0.65 27.59 9.34
CA MET A 19 1.06 26.21 9.67
C MET A 19 0.01 25.16 9.28
N PHE A 20 -1.26 25.52 9.11
CA PHE A 20 -2.30 24.58 8.69
C PHE A 20 -2.42 24.38 7.18
N PHE A 21 -1.70 25.15 6.34
CA PHE A 21 -1.91 25.11 4.88
C PHE A 21 -1.06 24.09 4.11
N HIS A 22 -0.19 23.32 4.74
CA HIS A 22 0.63 22.31 4.03
C HIS A 22 0.74 20.95 4.74
N ALA A 23 -0.39 20.41 5.19
CA ALA A 23 -0.43 18.95 5.37
C ALA A 23 -0.54 18.31 3.98
N VAL A 24 0.53 18.35 3.20
CA VAL A 24 0.65 17.52 2.00
C VAL A 24 0.61 16.07 2.49
N ALA A 25 -0.40 15.34 2.04
CA ALA A 25 -0.49 13.91 2.26
C ALA A 25 0.80 13.26 1.71
N TYR A 26 1.63 12.70 2.60
CA TYR A 26 2.99 12.34 2.29
C TYR A 26 3.32 10.96 2.84
N ASP A 27 3.82 10.08 1.97
CA ASP A 27 4.37 8.79 2.38
C ASP A 27 5.90 8.94 2.53
N PRO A 28 6.45 8.86 3.75
CA PRO A 28 7.87 9.08 3.98
C PRO A 28 8.77 8.03 3.32
N LEU A 29 8.24 6.85 2.97
CA LEU A 29 8.99 5.80 2.28
C LEU A 29 8.94 5.95 0.76
N ASP A 30 7.98 6.70 0.23
CA ASP A 30 7.79 6.94 -1.20
C ASP A 30 7.33 8.39 -1.43
N PRO A 31 8.22 9.37 -1.19
CA PRO A 31 7.88 10.79 -1.23
C PRO A 31 7.41 11.28 -2.60
N ASN A 32 7.84 10.61 -3.66
CA ASN A 32 7.47 10.93 -5.04
C ASN A 32 6.33 10.05 -5.57
N GLY A 33 5.90 9.06 -4.77
CA GLY A 33 4.85 8.13 -5.14
C GLY A 33 3.50 8.83 -5.29
N ASN A 34 2.87 8.64 -6.43
CA ASN A 34 1.56 9.19 -6.73
C ASN A 34 0.83 8.34 -7.76
N ILE A 35 -0.46 8.59 -7.90
CA ILE A 35 -1.25 8.11 -9.03
C ILE A 35 -1.63 9.31 -9.89
N THR A 36 -1.19 9.29 -11.15
CA THR A 36 -1.53 10.33 -12.12
C THR A 36 -2.61 9.81 -13.06
N ILE A 37 -3.71 10.55 -13.14
CA ILE A 37 -4.83 10.28 -14.04
C ILE A 37 -4.76 11.31 -15.16
N LYS A 38 -4.49 10.85 -16.36
CA LYS A 38 -4.33 11.66 -17.56
C LYS A 38 -5.54 11.49 -18.47
N TRP A 39 -6.09 12.60 -18.93
CA TRP A 39 -7.20 12.67 -19.87
C TRP A 39 -6.71 13.27 -21.18
N ASP A 40 -6.75 12.49 -22.23
CA ASP A 40 -6.38 12.87 -23.58
C ASP A 40 -7.64 12.97 -24.44
N VAL A 41 -8.07 14.17 -24.79
CA VAL A 41 -9.16 14.40 -25.72
C VAL A 41 -8.70 14.00 -27.10
N MET A 42 -9.32 12.96 -27.66
CA MET A 42 -8.93 12.38 -28.94
C MET A 42 -9.74 12.93 -30.12
N SER A 43 -11.00 13.26 -29.89
CA SER A 43 -11.87 13.83 -30.92
C SER A 43 -12.98 14.68 -30.31
N TRP A 44 -13.41 15.71 -31.05
CA TRP A 44 -14.61 16.48 -30.74
C TRP A 44 -15.84 15.80 -31.37
N THR A 45 -16.94 15.81 -30.62
CA THR A 45 -18.26 15.35 -31.11
C THR A 45 -19.17 16.55 -31.28
N ALA A 46 -20.39 16.33 -31.78
CA ALA A 46 -21.36 17.41 -32.00
C ALA A 46 -21.74 18.18 -30.73
N ASP A 47 -21.71 17.49 -29.57
CA ASP A 47 -22.11 18.04 -28.27
C ASP A 47 -21.05 17.91 -27.15
N GLY A 48 -19.83 17.43 -27.50
CA GLY A 48 -18.79 17.20 -26.52
C GLY A 48 -17.50 16.63 -27.09
N TYR A 49 -17.00 15.55 -26.48
CA TYR A 49 -15.69 14.96 -26.83
C TYR A 49 -15.59 13.48 -26.49
N VAL A 50 -14.65 12.81 -27.14
CA VAL A 50 -14.17 11.47 -26.76
C VAL A 50 -12.78 11.62 -26.18
N ALA A 51 -12.55 11.04 -24.99
CA ALA A 51 -11.26 11.05 -24.31
C ALA A 51 -10.79 9.64 -23.97
N ALA A 52 -9.48 9.42 -24.11
CA ALA A 52 -8.76 8.32 -23.52
C ALA A 52 -8.31 8.74 -22.12
N VAL A 53 -8.65 7.96 -21.09
CA VAL A 53 -8.24 8.21 -19.71
C VAL A 53 -7.24 7.13 -19.33
N THR A 54 -6.06 7.56 -18.87
CA THR A 54 -4.98 6.67 -18.44
C THR A 54 -4.61 6.97 -16.99
N MET A 55 -4.67 5.95 -16.17
CA MET A 55 -4.23 6.01 -14.76
C MET A 55 -2.88 5.33 -14.65
N ASN A 56 -1.87 6.06 -14.18
CA ASN A 56 -0.51 5.56 -13.95
C ASN A 56 -0.24 5.54 -12.44
N ASN A 57 0.08 4.38 -11.91
CA ASN A 57 0.51 4.23 -10.52
C ASN A 57 2.03 4.35 -10.44
N PHE A 58 2.54 5.49 -10.05
CA PHE A 58 3.98 5.74 -9.88
C PHE A 58 4.49 5.43 -8.46
N GLN A 59 3.66 4.81 -7.62
CA GLN A 59 4.08 4.38 -6.29
C GLN A 59 5.03 3.19 -6.38
N MET A 60 6.09 3.20 -5.58
CA MET A 60 7.15 2.18 -5.65
C MET A 60 6.72 0.82 -5.12
N TYR A 61 5.89 0.78 -4.07
CA TYR A 61 5.56 -0.46 -3.36
C TYR A 61 4.07 -0.63 -3.06
N ARG A 62 3.22 0.34 -3.40
CA ARG A 62 1.80 0.28 -3.11
C ARG A 62 1.00 -0.13 -4.35
N HIS A 63 0.40 -1.30 -4.29
CA HIS A 63 -0.55 -1.79 -5.29
C HIS A 63 -1.96 -1.27 -5.03
N ILE A 64 -2.76 -1.18 -6.08
CA ILE A 64 -4.21 -1.15 -5.95
C ILE A 64 -4.71 -2.60 -6.04
N MET A 65 -5.18 -3.12 -4.92
CA MET A 65 -5.62 -4.50 -4.78
C MET A 65 -7.10 -4.67 -5.17
N THR A 66 -7.53 -5.90 -5.31
CA THR A 66 -8.97 -6.24 -5.40
C THR A 66 -9.72 -5.62 -4.22
N PRO A 67 -10.87 -5.01 -4.45
CA PRO A 67 -11.73 -4.97 -5.63
C PRO A 67 -11.41 -3.87 -6.65
N GLY A 68 -10.22 -3.31 -6.62
CA GLY A 68 -9.78 -2.36 -7.61
C GLY A 68 -10.08 -0.90 -7.29
N TRP A 69 -9.64 -0.04 -8.19
CA TRP A 69 -9.86 1.39 -8.06
C TRP A 69 -11.31 1.80 -8.33
N GLN A 70 -11.72 2.88 -7.67
CA GLN A 70 -12.93 3.63 -7.97
C GLN A 70 -12.55 5.10 -8.15
N LEU A 71 -12.86 5.64 -9.32
CA LEU A 71 -12.56 7.02 -9.68
C LEU A 71 -13.85 7.82 -9.77
N GLY A 72 -13.93 8.91 -9.00
CA GLY A 72 -15.07 9.81 -9.02
C GLY A 72 -14.65 11.25 -9.33
N TRP A 73 -15.59 12.05 -9.84
CA TRP A 73 -15.42 13.49 -10.03
C TRP A 73 -16.76 14.22 -10.04
N THR A 74 -16.73 15.53 -10.05
CA THR A 74 -17.91 16.38 -10.22
C THR A 74 -17.82 17.09 -11.56
N TRP A 75 -18.81 16.93 -12.40
CA TRP A 75 -18.93 17.69 -13.65
C TRP A 75 -19.08 19.18 -13.39
N ALA A 76 -18.44 20.00 -14.21
CA ALA A 76 -18.48 21.47 -14.07
C ALA A 76 -19.80 22.08 -14.57
N LYS A 77 -20.45 21.41 -15.54
CA LYS A 77 -21.75 21.80 -16.11
C LYS A 77 -22.77 20.66 -15.92
N LYS A 78 -23.55 20.40 -16.95
CA LYS A 78 -24.56 19.29 -17.00
C LYS A 78 -24.08 18.16 -17.94
N GLU A 79 -22.77 17.92 -17.96
CA GLU A 79 -22.17 16.89 -18.79
C GLU A 79 -22.77 15.50 -18.46
N VAL A 80 -22.84 14.64 -19.46
CA VAL A 80 -23.28 13.26 -19.35
C VAL A 80 -22.24 12.34 -20.00
N ILE A 81 -22.22 11.07 -19.60
CA ILE A 81 -21.41 10.05 -20.24
C ILE A 81 -22.30 9.32 -21.23
N TRP A 82 -22.06 9.47 -22.55
CA TRP A 82 -22.78 8.75 -23.58
C TRP A 82 -22.40 7.28 -23.61
N SER A 83 -21.12 6.98 -23.60
CA SER A 83 -20.60 5.62 -23.61
C SER A 83 -19.24 5.52 -22.97
N MET A 84 -18.88 4.31 -22.55
CA MET A 84 -17.57 3.96 -22.02
C MET A 84 -17.08 2.66 -22.66
N VAL A 85 -15.77 2.52 -22.78
CA VAL A 85 -15.07 1.30 -23.20
C VAL A 85 -13.91 1.08 -22.23
N GLY A 86 -13.77 -0.12 -21.71
CA GLY A 86 -12.75 -0.47 -20.70
C GLY A 86 -13.14 -0.16 -19.26
N ALA A 87 -14.23 0.57 -19.04
CA ALA A 87 -14.75 0.87 -17.71
C ALA A 87 -16.26 1.07 -17.74
N GLN A 88 -16.85 1.21 -16.56
CA GLN A 88 -18.29 1.47 -16.42
C GLN A 88 -18.58 2.39 -15.24
N ALA A 89 -19.69 3.14 -15.34
CA ALA A 89 -20.23 3.85 -14.20
C ALA A 89 -20.93 2.87 -13.25
N THR A 90 -20.77 3.09 -11.93
CA THR A 90 -21.43 2.26 -10.91
C THR A 90 -22.97 2.46 -10.90
N GLU A 91 -23.42 3.63 -11.35
CA GLU A 91 -24.84 3.98 -11.39
C GLU A 91 -25.13 4.88 -12.60
N GLN A 92 -26.27 4.68 -13.25
CA GLN A 92 -26.71 5.48 -14.41
C GLN A 92 -27.21 6.88 -13.99
N GLY A 93 -27.91 6.97 -12.86
CA GLY A 93 -28.60 8.19 -12.46
C GLY A 93 -29.88 8.46 -13.23
N ASP A 94 -30.44 9.66 -13.07
CA ASP A 94 -31.67 10.08 -13.74
C ASP A 94 -31.43 10.55 -15.16
N CYS A 95 -31.73 9.69 -16.13
CA CYS A 95 -31.66 9.95 -17.56
C CYS A 95 -33.04 10.23 -18.21
N SER A 96 -34.09 10.48 -17.42
CA SER A 96 -35.48 10.64 -17.91
C SER A 96 -35.67 11.75 -18.93
N LYS A 97 -34.77 12.72 -18.99
CA LYS A 97 -34.77 13.82 -19.96
C LYS A 97 -34.41 13.39 -21.40
N PHE A 98 -33.80 12.22 -21.57
CA PHE A 98 -33.33 11.70 -22.82
C PHE A 98 -34.38 10.70 -23.37
N LYS A 99 -35.07 11.04 -24.45
CA LYS A 99 -36.15 10.23 -25.03
C LYS A 99 -35.69 9.30 -26.17
N GLY A 100 -34.51 9.55 -26.73
CA GLY A 100 -33.94 8.77 -27.84
C GLY A 100 -32.75 7.93 -27.36
N ASN A 101 -31.56 8.38 -27.69
CA ASN A 101 -30.34 7.76 -27.14
C ASN A 101 -30.21 8.05 -25.67
N ILE A 102 -30.17 7.01 -24.86
CA ILE A 102 -30.04 7.14 -23.38
C ILE A 102 -28.54 7.09 -23.01
N PRO A 103 -28.02 8.09 -22.29
CA PRO A 103 -26.63 8.08 -21.86
C PRO A 103 -26.33 6.91 -20.92
N HIS A 104 -25.09 6.46 -20.93
CA HIS A 104 -24.56 5.47 -19.98
C HIS A 104 -24.63 5.97 -18.53
N CYS A 105 -24.37 7.28 -18.30
CA CYS A 105 -24.48 7.88 -16.98
C CYS A 105 -24.88 9.37 -17.06
N CYS A 106 -25.92 9.72 -16.31
CA CYS A 106 -26.47 11.08 -16.18
C CYS A 106 -26.18 11.74 -14.82
N LYS A 107 -25.36 11.11 -13.98
CA LYS A 107 -25.01 11.67 -12.66
C LYS A 107 -24.06 12.85 -12.82
N ARG A 108 -24.30 13.90 -12.03
CA ARG A 108 -23.36 15.02 -11.90
C ARG A 108 -22.05 14.60 -11.23
N THR A 109 -22.11 13.60 -10.37
CA THR A 109 -20.97 13.02 -9.65
C THR A 109 -20.86 11.54 -9.99
N PRO A 110 -20.39 11.17 -11.21
CA PRO A 110 -20.22 9.77 -11.56
C PRO A 110 -19.10 9.11 -10.75
N THR A 111 -19.22 7.82 -10.50
CA THR A 111 -18.17 6.96 -9.98
C THR A 111 -17.93 5.85 -11.00
N ILE A 112 -16.68 5.68 -11.39
CA ILE A 112 -16.25 4.79 -12.45
C ILE A 112 -15.40 3.67 -11.86
N VAL A 113 -15.56 2.46 -12.40
CA VAL A 113 -14.78 1.27 -12.04
C VAL A 113 -14.31 0.57 -13.32
N ASP A 114 -13.18 -0.13 -13.21
CA ASP A 114 -12.66 -0.96 -14.30
C ASP A 114 -13.57 -2.17 -14.55
N LEU A 115 -13.57 -2.67 -15.77
CA LEU A 115 -14.24 -3.92 -16.12
C LEU A 115 -13.46 -5.13 -15.58
N LEU A 116 -14.18 -6.22 -15.37
CA LEU A 116 -13.59 -7.50 -14.97
C LEU A 116 -12.85 -8.16 -16.15
N PRO A 117 -11.88 -9.04 -15.88
CA PRO A 117 -11.28 -9.88 -16.91
C PRO A 117 -12.32 -10.74 -17.63
N GLY A 118 -12.10 -10.99 -18.91
CA GLY A 118 -12.98 -11.86 -19.72
C GLY A 118 -14.12 -11.13 -20.46
N VAL A 119 -14.23 -9.80 -20.36
CA VAL A 119 -15.19 -9.03 -21.16
C VAL A 119 -14.88 -9.14 -22.67
N PRO A 120 -15.89 -9.07 -23.55
CA PRO A 120 -15.70 -9.12 -25.01
C PRO A 120 -14.74 -8.07 -25.54
N TYR A 121 -14.04 -8.38 -26.62
CA TYR A 121 -13.01 -7.51 -27.20
C TYR A 121 -13.50 -6.09 -27.54
N ASN A 122 -14.73 -5.95 -28.00
CA ASN A 122 -15.35 -4.65 -28.31
C ASN A 122 -15.62 -3.77 -27.05
N GLN A 123 -15.52 -4.33 -25.86
CA GLN A 123 -15.61 -3.60 -24.59
C GLN A 123 -14.24 -3.33 -23.98
N GLN A 124 -13.17 -3.87 -24.57
CA GLN A 124 -11.82 -3.71 -24.07
C GLN A 124 -11.19 -2.42 -24.61
N PHE A 125 -10.41 -1.79 -23.74
CA PHE A 125 -9.56 -0.65 -24.06
C PHE A 125 -8.12 -0.96 -23.64
N GLN A 126 -7.17 -0.21 -24.13
CA GLN A 126 -5.75 -0.39 -23.76
C GLN A 126 -5.55 -0.34 -22.23
N ASN A 127 -4.88 -1.35 -21.68
CA ASN A 127 -4.58 -1.50 -20.26
C ASN A 127 -5.80 -1.65 -19.32
N CYS A 128 -6.99 -1.91 -19.84
CA CYS A 128 -8.18 -2.15 -19.04
C CYS A 128 -8.32 -3.59 -18.56
N CYS A 129 -9.48 -3.78 -17.91
CA CYS A 129 -10.20 -5.04 -17.74
C CYS A 129 -9.44 -6.01 -16.83
N LYS A 130 -8.88 -5.44 -15.74
CA LYS A 130 -8.19 -6.16 -14.67
C LYS A 130 -8.98 -6.12 -13.36
N GLY A 131 -10.27 -5.70 -13.38
CA GLY A 131 -11.08 -5.47 -12.20
C GLY A 131 -10.53 -4.31 -11.33
N GLY A 132 -9.83 -3.36 -11.94
CA GLY A 132 -9.26 -2.20 -11.25
C GLY A 132 -7.99 -2.49 -10.44
N VAL A 133 -7.41 -3.68 -10.58
CA VAL A 133 -6.12 -4.00 -9.95
C VAL A 133 -4.99 -3.34 -10.73
N VAL A 134 -4.12 -2.61 -10.04
CA VAL A 134 -2.97 -1.91 -10.65
C VAL A 134 -1.72 -2.18 -9.82
N ALA A 135 -0.67 -2.66 -10.47
CA ALA A 135 0.60 -2.95 -9.82
C ALA A 135 1.30 -1.69 -9.29
N ALA A 136 2.21 -1.87 -8.35
CA ALA A 136 3.16 -0.83 -7.98
C ALA A 136 4.22 -0.69 -9.07
N TYR A 137 4.60 0.53 -9.42
CA TYR A 137 5.62 0.81 -10.44
C TYR A 137 6.97 0.15 -10.12
N GLY A 138 7.32 0.09 -8.83
CA GLY A 138 8.58 -0.50 -8.41
C GLY A 138 8.70 -2.00 -8.64
N THR A 139 7.57 -2.72 -8.75
CA THR A 139 7.54 -4.18 -8.96
C THR A 139 7.23 -4.55 -10.40
N ASP A 140 6.20 -3.94 -10.98
CA ASP A 140 5.76 -4.21 -12.36
C ASP A 140 5.32 -2.91 -13.06
N PRO A 141 6.24 -2.23 -13.76
CA PRO A 141 5.92 -1.02 -14.49
C PRO A 141 4.87 -1.23 -15.59
N ALA A 142 4.81 -2.40 -16.21
CA ALA A 142 3.84 -2.69 -17.26
C ALA A 142 2.42 -2.88 -16.68
N GLY A 143 2.32 -3.51 -15.51
CA GLY A 143 1.07 -3.68 -14.78
C GLY A 143 0.61 -2.43 -14.01
N SER A 144 1.45 -1.39 -13.93
CA SER A 144 1.17 -0.16 -13.17
C SER A 144 0.24 0.83 -13.88
N VAL A 145 -0.33 0.44 -15.02
CA VAL A 145 -1.19 1.28 -15.86
C VAL A 145 -2.58 0.65 -16.02
N SER A 146 -3.61 1.49 -15.91
CA SER A 146 -5.00 1.16 -16.26
C SER A 146 -5.54 2.23 -17.20
N GLY A 147 -6.49 1.88 -18.09
CA GLY A 147 -7.02 2.83 -19.03
C GLY A 147 -8.43 2.51 -19.48
N PHE A 148 -9.15 3.55 -19.88
CA PHE A 148 -10.49 3.44 -20.47
C PHE A 148 -10.77 4.61 -21.41
N GLN A 149 -11.78 4.44 -22.26
CA GLN A 149 -12.28 5.51 -23.10
C GLN A 149 -13.64 5.98 -22.60
N VAL A 150 -13.89 7.27 -22.68
CA VAL A 150 -15.16 7.89 -22.31
C VAL A 150 -15.63 8.86 -23.41
N SER A 151 -16.91 8.78 -23.79
CA SER A 151 -17.59 9.75 -24.63
C SER A 151 -18.45 10.65 -23.76
N VAL A 152 -18.15 11.94 -23.74
CA VAL A 152 -18.82 12.95 -22.89
C VAL A 152 -19.65 13.88 -23.75
N GLY A 153 -20.91 14.01 -23.39
CA GLY A 153 -21.87 14.91 -24.07
C GLY A 153 -22.28 16.07 -23.21
N LEU A 154 -23.00 17.01 -23.79
CA LEU A 154 -23.41 18.29 -23.20
C LEU A 154 -22.23 19.08 -22.63
N ALA A 155 -21.08 18.87 -23.23
CA ALA A 155 -19.80 19.47 -22.87
C ALA A 155 -19.40 20.55 -23.90
N GLY A 156 -18.23 21.15 -23.73
CA GLY A 156 -17.67 21.99 -24.78
C GLY A 156 -17.13 21.15 -25.94
N THR A 157 -17.09 21.74 -27.11
CA THR A 157 -16.61 21.12 -28.37
C THR A 157 -15.27 21.67 -28.84
N THR A 158 -14.59 22.42 -28.02
CA THR A 158 -13.25 23.00 -28.26
C THR A 158 -12.47 23.12 -26.97
N ASN A 159 -11.14 23.24 -27.08
CA ASN A 159 -10.26 23.46 -25.95
C ASN A 159 -10.57 24.73 -25.12
N LYS A 160 -11.27 25.72 -25.69
CA LYS A 160 -11.71 26.94 -24.98
C LYS A 160 -13.03 26.76 -24.25
N THR A 161 -13.91 25.88 -24.73
CA THR A 161 -15.28 25.72 -24.23
C THR A 161 -15.45 24.57 -23.25
N VAL A 162 -14.56 23.59 -23.28
CA VAL A 162 -14.51 22.50 -22.30
C VAL A 162 -14.19 23.07 -20.91
N LYS A 163 -14.92 22.64 -19.91
CA LYS A 163 -14.63 22.92 -18.49
C LYS A 163 -14.11 21.64 -17.85
N LEU A 164 -13.01 21.78 -17.10
CA LEU A 164 -12.41 20.65 -16.41
C LEU A 164 -13.33 20.15 -15.27
N PRO A 165 -13.47 18.83 -15.10
CA PRO A 165 -14.13 18.26 -13.94
C PRO A 165 -13.42 18.68 -12.64
N LYS A 166 -14.15 18.64 -11.53
CA LYS A 166 -13.66 19.06 -10.21
C LYS A 166 -13.84 17.95 -9.18
N ASN A 167 -13.26 18.14 -7.99
CA ASN A 167 -13.45 17.29 -6.83
C ASN A 167 -13.22 15.81 -7.15
N PHE A 168 -12.06 15.51 -7.75
CA PHE A 168 -11.67 14.14 -8.02
C PHE A 168 -11.49 13.35 -6.73
N THR A 169 -12.00 12.13 -6.73
CA THR A 169 -11.87 11.16 -5.65
C THR A 169 -11.31 9.85 -6.19
N LEU A 170 -10.40 9.24 -5.46
CA LEU A 170 -9.83 7.94 -5.80
C LEU A 170 -9.87 7.04 -4.56
N LEU A 171 -10.46 5.86 -4.72
CA LEU A 171 -10.37 4.78 -3.74
C LEU A 171 -9.55 3.65 -4.34
N GLY A 172 -8.65 3.08 -3.56
CA GLY A 172 -7.79 2.04 -4.08
C GLY A 172 -7.38 0.94 -3.10
N PRO A 173 -8.24 0.01 -2.77
CA PRO A 173 -9.70 -0.06 -2.72
C PRO A 173 -10.33 0.72 -1.54
N GLY A 174 -9.56 1.03 -0.53
CA GLY A 174 -9.98 1.82 0.63
C GLY A 174 -9.67 3.31 0.50
N PRO A 175 -10.01 4.11 1.49
CA PRO A 175 -9.64 5.51 1.55
C PRO A 175 -8.12 5.68 1.71
N GLY A 176 -7.63 6.88 1.48
CA GLY A 176 -6.22 7.22 1.68
C GLY A 176 -5.68 8.12 0.58
N TYR A 177 -6.33 8.19 -0.55
CA TYR A 177 -5.91 9.09 -1.63
C TYR A 177 -6.57 10.46 -1.53
N THR A 178 -5.76 11.49 -1.72
CA THR A 178 -6.21 12.88 -1.92
C THR A 178 -5.80 13.32 -3.30
N CYS A 179 -6.79 13.73 -4.11
CA CYS A 179 -6.56 14.17 -5.48
C CYS A 179 -6.54 15.70 -5.56
N GLY A 180 -5.55 16.23 -6.27
CA GLY A 180 -5.47 17.65 -6.61
C GLY A 180 -6.47 18.05 -7.68
N PRO A 181 -6.57 19.34 -8.01
CA PRO A 181 -7.39 19.82 -9.11
C PRO A 181 -6.81 19.37 -10.45
N ALA A 182 -7.70 19.20 -11.45
CA ALA A 182 -7.29 18.98 -12.82
C ALA A 182 -6.49 20.17 -13.36
N LYS A 183 -5.34 19.88 -13.99
CA LYS A 183 -4.45 20.90 -14.58
C LYS A 183 -4.22 20.59 -16.06
N ILE A 184 -4.40 21.59 -16.93
CA ILE A 184 -4.08 21.48 -18.36
C ILE A 184 -2.56 21.32 -18.46
N VAL A 185 -2.14 20.36 -19.27
CA VAL A 185 -0.73 20.06 -19.55
C VAL A 185 -0.52 20.01 -21.09
N PRO A 186 0.72 20.02 -21.56
CA PRO A 186 1.01 19.84 -22.98
C PRO A 186 0.34 18.58 -23.52
N SER A 187 -0.27 18.69 -24.70
CA SER A 187 -1.01 17.59 -25.34
C SER A 187 -0.13 16.37 -25.57
N THR A 188 -0.61 15.21 -25.18
CA THR A 188 0.10 13.94 -25.35
C THR A 188 0.31 13.64 -26.83
N THR A 189 1.51 13.21 -27.16
CA THR A 189 1.88 12.71 -28.48
C THR A 189 1.90 11.18 -28.45
N PHE A 190 1.24 10.57 -29.42
CA PHE A 190 1.22 9.13 -29.64
C PHE A 190 2.02 8.78 -30.89
N PHE A 191 2.77 7.71 -30.82
CA PHE A 191 3.50 7.15 -31.94
C PHE A 191 2.94 5.78 -32.28
N THR A 192 2.86 5.45 -33.56
CA THR A 192 2.61 4.07 -33.97
C THR A 192 3.78 3.18 -33.53
N PRO A 193 3.59 1.85 -33.36
CA PRO A 193 4.67 0.95 -32.95
C PRO A 193 5.92 1.00 -33.81
N ASP A 194 5.75 1.32 -35.12
CA ASP A 194 6.83 1.51 -36.10
C ASP A 194 7.42 2.93 -36.07
N HIS A 195 6.97 3.81 -35.18
CA HIS A 195 7.35 5.23 -35.07
C HIS A 195 7.15 6.08 -36.34
N ARG A 196 6.47 5.56 -37.36
CA ARG A 196 6.28 6.27 -38.64
C ARG A 196 5.17 7.32 -38.59
N ARG A 197 4.18 7.14 -37.73
CA ARG A 197 3.08 8.09 -37.60
C ARG A 197 3.08 8.69 -36.20
N LYS A 198 2.87 10.00 -36.17
CA LYS A 198 2.70 10.77 -34.95
C LYS A 198 1.29 11.35 -34.93
N THR A 199 0.54 11.11 -33.86
CA THR A 199 -0.75 11.74 -33.59
C THR A 199 -0.66 12.46 -32.25
N GLN A 200 -1.52 13.47 -32.07
CA GLN A 200 -1.49 14.27 -30.84
C GLN A 200 -2.93 14.43 -30.33
N ALA A 201 -3.09 14.35 -29.00
CA ALA A 201 -4.35 14.69 -28.36
C ALA A 201 -4.72 16.16 -28.64
N LEU A 202 -6.00 16.44 -28.79
CA LEU A 202 -6.50 17.80 -29.03
C LEU A 202 -6.41 18.68 -27.78
N MET A 203 -6.50 18.07 -26.62
CA MET A 203 -6.34 18.70 -25.30
C MET A 203 -5.97 17.61 -24.27
N THR A 204 -5.09 17.94 -23.35
CA THR A 204 -4.70 17.02 -22.26
C THR A 204 -4.77 17.73 -20.91
N TRP A 205 -5.25 17.02 -19.90
CA TRP A 205 -5.11 17.45 -18.50
C TRP A 205 -4.78 16.29 -17.57
N ASN A 206 -4.14 16.60 -16.48
CA ASN A 206 -3.74 15.65 -15.45
C ASN A 206 -4.40 15.96 -14.11
N VAL A 207 -4.69 14.87 -13.38
CA VAL A 207 -5.03 14.90 -11.97
C VAL A 207 -4.02 14.03 -11.24
N THR A 208 -3.40 14.56 -10.19
CA THR A 208 -2.45 13.81 -9.36
C THR A 208 -3.09 13.51 -8.02
N CYS A 209 -3.09 12.24 -7.64
CA CYS A 209 -3.59 11.76 -6.35
C CYS A 209 -2.41 11.22 -5.54
N THR A 210 -2.27 11.68 -4.29
CA THR A 210 -1.23 11.24 -3.35
C THR A 210 -1.84 10.44 -2.22
N TYR A 211 -1.12 9.44 -1.73
CA TYR A 211 -1.57 8.61 -0.64
C TYR A 211 -1.16 9.19 0.71
N SER A 212 -2.09 9.19 1.66
CA SER A 212 -1.85 9.55 3.05
C SER A 212 -2.23 8.40 3.97
N ARG A 213 -1.28 7.90 4.72
CA ARG A 213 -1.52 6.90 5.77
C ARG A 213 -2.46 7.41 6.85
N PHE A 214 -2.49 8.71 7.09
CA PHE A 214 -3.38 9.35 8.07
C PHE A 214 -4.86 9.26 7.65
N LEU A 215 -5.13 9.35 6.34
CA LEU A 215 -6.50 9.25 5.78
C LEU A 215 -6.92 7.80 5.53
N ALA A 216 -5.97 6.88 5.43
CA ALA A 216 -6.22 5.47 5.25
C ALA A 216 -6.85 4.83 6.52
N SER A 217 -7.19 3.55 6.42
CA SER A 217 -7.74 2.79 7.56
C SER A 217 -6.80 2.88 8.77
N LYS A 218 -7.38 3.12 9.94
CA LYS A 218 -6.66 3.15 11.23
C LYS A 218 -6.33 1.76 11.76
N ASN A 219 -6.90 0.71 11.18
CA ASN A 219 -6.70 -0.65 11.63
C ASN A 219 -5.55 -1.31 10.87
N PRO A 220 -4.51 -1.83 11.56
CA PRO A 220 -3.43 -2.55 10.91
C PRO A 220 -3.96 -3.78 10.16
N SER A 221 -3.42 -4.05 8.98
CA SER A 221 -3.75 -5.22 8.16
C SER A 221 -2.80 -6.39 8.38
N CYS A 222 -1.67 -6.15 9.05
CA CYS A 222 -0.61 -7.13 9.25
C CYS A 222 0.07 -6.98 10.62
N CYS A 223 0.69 -8.06 11.06
CA CYS A 223 1.51 -8.09 12.27
C CYS A 223 2.80 -8.89 12.04
N VAL A 224 3.77 -8.65 12.90
CA VAL A 224 5.08 -9.31 12.84
C VAL A 224 5.26 -10.22 14.04
N SER A 225 5.83 -11.39 13.81
CA SER A 225 6.30 -12.33 14.83
C SER A 225 7.79 -12.58 14.67
N PHE A 226 8.48 -12.86 15.77
CA PHE A 226 9.93 -13.03 15.80
C PHE A 226 10.34 -14.38 16.35
N SER A 227 11.46 -14.87 15.86
CA SER A 227 12.18 -15.98 16.48
C SER A 227 13.67 -15.88 16.15
N SER A 228 14.50 -16.61 16.89
CA SER A 228 15.94 -16.59 16.69
C SER A 228 16.57 -17.94 16.91
N PHE A 229 17.57 -18.29 16.09
CA PHE A 229 18.45 -19.45 16.16
C PHE A 229 17.84 -20.72 16.78
N TYR A 230 18.31 -21.04 17.99
CA TYR A 230 17.95 -22.25 18.76
C TYR A 230 16.90 -21.96 19.83
N ASN A 231 16.37 -20.72 19.89
CA ASN A 231 15.32 -20.42 20.84
C ASN A 231 14.02 -21.03 20.33
N GLU A 232 13.52 -22.02 21.00
CA GLU A 232 12.23 -22.65 20.72
C GLU A 232 11.06 -21.71 20.94
N THR A 233 11.28 -20.60 21.66
CA THR A 233 10.25 -19.62 21.92
C THR A 233 10.07 -18.69 20.72
N ILE A 234 8.82 -18.58 20.25
CA ILE A 234 8.42 -17.63 19.23
C ILE A 234 7.76 -16.46 19.93
N THR A 235 8.24 -15.24 19.64
CA THR A 235 7.50 -14.02 20.02
C THR A 235 6.33 -13.87 19.04
N PRO A 236 5.09 -14.09 19.50
CA PRO A 236 3.94 -14.10 18.60
C PRO A 236 3.59 -12.69 18.11
N CYS A 237 2.76 -12.62 17.09
CA CYS A 237 2.09 -11.38 16.73
C CYS A 237 1.37 -10.78 17.94
N PRO A 238 1.38 -9.44 18.08
CA PRO A 238 0.64 -8.78 19.15
C PRO A 238 -0.84 -9.17 19.12
N SER A 239 -1.41 -9.49 20.28
CA SER A 239 -2.85 -9.69 20.42
C SER A 239 -3.58 -8.40 20.07
N CYS A 240 -4.77 -8.51 19.45
CA CYS A 240 -5.54 -7.36 18.97
C CYS A 240 -4.78 -6.43 18.01
N ALA A 241 -3.85 -6.97 17.24
CA ALA A 241 -3.03 -6.22 16.28
C ALA A 241 -3.87 -5.43 15.27
N CYS A 242 -5.08 -5.86 14.97
CA CYS A 242 -6.01 -5.15 14.08
C CYS A 242 -6.89 -4.11 14.80
N GLY A 243 -6.55 -3.71 16.02
CA GLY A 243 -7.37 -2.78 16.80
C GLY A 243 -8.69 -3.39 17.29
N CYS A 244 -8.83 -4.71 17.28
CA CYS A 244 -9.99 -5.42 17.79
C CYS A 244 -10.03 -5.38 19.32
N GLN A 245 -10.61 -4.35 19.90
CA GLN A 245 -10.92 -4.32 21.32
C GLN A 245 -12.29 -4.98 21.55
N HIS A 246 -12.31 -6.08 22.26
CA HIS A 246 -13.41 -6.91 22.82
C HIS A 246 -14.80 -6.95 22.13
N LYS A 247 -15.24 -5.90 21.44
CA LYS A 247 -16.58 -5.81 20.82
C LYS A 247 -16.60 -5.57 19.32
N ASN A 248 -15.47 -5.22 18.71
CA ASN A 248 -15.40 -4.83 17.29
C ASN A 248 -14.73 -5.88 16.39
N CYS A 249 -14.25 -6.97 16.96
CA CYS A 249 -13.81 -8.10 16.16
C CYS A 249 -15.06 -8.91 15.78
N ILE A 250 -15.25 -9.10 14.50
CA ILE A 250 -16.28 -10.01 14.02
C ILE A 250 -15.86 -11.41 14.50
N SER A 251 -16.56 -11.89 15.53
CA SER A 251 -16.57 -13.32 15.83
C SER A 251 -17.05 -14.04 14.57
N SER A 252 -16.56 -15.24 14.38
CA SER A 252 -16.82 -16.15 13.26
C SER A 252 -18.30 -16.47 13.00
N ASP A 253 -19.23 -15.57 13.31
CA ASP A 253 -20.62 -15.76 13.02
C ASP A 253 -20.86 -15.84 11.51
N SER A 254 -20.96 -17.02 11.15
CA SER A 254 -21.58 -17.80 10.05
C SER A 254 -22.19 -17.08 8.84
N ASN A 255 -22.50 -15.81 8.87
CA ASN A 255 -23.17 -15.11 7.76
C ASN A 255 -22.17 -14.49 6.75
N LEU A 256 -20.87 -14.55 7.01
CA LEU A 256 -19.84 -13.97 6.18
C LEU A 256 -19.15 -14.98 5.25
N LEU A 257 -19.25 -16.27 5.56
CA LEU A 257 -18.74 -17.36 4.72
C LEU A 257 -19.66 -17.70 3.54
N SER A 258 -20.93 -17.33 3.61
CA SER A 258 -21.94 -17.67 2.60
C SER A 258 -21.97 -16.72 1.38
N THR A 259 -21.16 -15.66 1.34
CA THR A 259 -21.15 -14.69 0.25
C THR A 259 -19.93 -14.77 -0.67
N VAL A 260 -19.24 -15.89 -0.73
CA VAL A 260 -18.28 -16.20 -1.80
C VAL A 260 -19.06 -16.74 -3.01
N GLY A 261 -20.09 -16.05 -3.41
CA GLY A 261 -20.77 -16.27 -4.67
C GLY A 261 -20.31 -15.21 -5.67
N ILE A 262 -19.76 -15.66 -6.78
CA ILE A 262 -19.16 -14.87 -7.87
C ILE A 262 -20.11 -13.81 -8.47
N ASN A 263 -21.40 -13.76 -8.07
CA ASN A 263 -22.44 -12.97 -8.72
C ASN A 263 -23.36 -12.16 -7.78
N THR A 264 -22.95 -11.84 -6.56
CA THR A 264 -23.79 -10.98 -5.72
C THR A 264 -23.28 -9.54 -5.72
N PRO A 265 -24.19 -8.54 -5.95
CA PRO A 265 -23.81 -7.14 -5.81
C PRO A 265 -23.31 -6.90 -4.39
N ARG A 266 -22.13 -6.33 -4.29
CA ARG A 266 -21.42 -6.02 -3.05
C ARG A 266 -22.31 -5.18 -2.13
N LYS A 267 -22.61 -5.66 -0.94
CA LYS A 267 -23.15 -4.79 0.12
C LYS A 267 -22.04 -3.82 0.52
N ASP A 268 -22.26 -2.53 0.30
CA ASP A 268 -21.30 -1.44 0.47
C ASP A 268 -20.68 -1.31 1.87
N ASN A 269 -21.09 -2.11 2.84
CA ASN A 269 -20.68 -2.03 4.24
C ASN A 269 -19.84 -3.21 4.75
N ALA A 270 -19.43 -4.15 3.89
CA ALA A 270 -18.59 -5.25 4.33
C ALA A 270 -17.12 -4.77 4.47
N PRO A 271 -16.44 -4.98 5.62
CA PRO A 271 -15.06 -4.58 5.78
C PRO A 271 -14.17 -5.29 4.75
N LEU A 272 -13.28 -4.54 4.10
CA LEU A 272 -12.32 -5.05 3.12
C LEU A 272 -11.38 -6.09 3.70
N LEU A 273 -11.00 -5.88 4.96
CA LEU A 273 -10.12 -6.75 5.73
C LEU A 273 -10.87 -7.28 6.94
N GLN A 274 -10.73 -8.56 7.17
CA GLN A 274 -11.31 -9.20 8.35
C GLN A 274 -10.20 -9.54 9.33
N CYS A 275 -10.24 -8.92 10.52
CA CYS A 275 -9.34 -9.24 11.62
C CYS A 275 -10.03 -10.23 12.57
N THR A 276 -9.28 -11.17 13.08
CA THR A 276 -9.72 -12.07 14.15
C THR A 276 -9.29 -11.53 15.52
N ARG A 277 -9.83 -12.08 16.61
CA ARG A 277 -9.40 -11.73 17.97
C ARG A 277 -7.93 -12.04 18.25
N HIS A 278 -7.31 -12.90 17.45
CA HIS A 278 -6.02 -13.49 17.74
C HIS A 278 -4.91 -12.95 16.84
N MET A 279 -5.20 -12.52 15.62
CA MET A 279 -4.17 -12.05 14.68
C MET A 279 -4.72 -11.17 13.57
N CYS A 280 -3.82 -10.42 12.94
CA CYS A 280 -4.06 -9.73 11.69
C CYS A 280 -4.28 -10.69 10.52
N PRO A 281 -4.92 -10.25 9.42
CA PRO A 281 -5.08 -11.04 8.20
C PRO A 281 -3.75 -11.53 7.63
N ILE A 282 -2.69 -10.75 7.74
CA ILE A 282 -1.35 -11.10 7.28
C ILE A 282 -0.40 -11.19 8.47
N ARG A 283 0.35 -12.28 8.54
CA ARG A 283 1.45 -12.45 9.48
C ARG A 283 2.77 -12.46 8.73
N VAL A 284 3.68 -11.60 9.13
CA VAL A 284 5.09 -11.63 8.72
C VAL A 284 5.90 -12.26 9.85
N HIS A 285 6.60 -13.35 9.56
CA HIS A 285 7.49 -13.98 10.53
C HIS A 285 8.94 -13.70 10.13
N TRP A 286 9.68 -13.06 11.03
CA TRP A 286 11.10 -12.81 10.87
C TRP A 286 11.90 -13.71 11.81
N HIS A 287 12.68 -14.61 11.23
CA HIS A 287 13.50 -15.58 11.95
C HIS A 287 14.97 -15.30 11.70
N VAL A 288 15.74 -14.99 12.74
CA VAL A 288 17.20 -14.91 12.66
C VAL A 288 17.76 -16.32 12.67
N LYS A 289 18.22 -16.81 11.51
CA LYS A 289 18.51 -18.22 11.26
C LYS A 289 19.95 -18.61 11.62
N LEU A 290 20.94 -17.88 11.13
CA LEU A 290 22.35 -18.23 11.24
C LEU A 290 23.22 -16.98 11.44
N ASN A 291 24.32 -17.17 12.16
CA ASN A 291 25.33 -16.16 12.41
C ASN A 291 26.70 -16.72 12.02
N TYR A 292 27.21 -16.28 10.86
CA TYR A 292 28.55 -16.64 10.37
C TYR A 292 29.58 -15.59 10.87
N LYS A 293 30.85 -15.77 10.51
CA LYS A 293 31.91 -14.81 10.85
C LYS A 293 31.62 -13.42 10.29
N ASP A 294 31.39 -13.33 8.97
CA ASP A 294 31.25 -12.06 8.26
C ASP A 294 29.81 -11.77 7.78
N TYR A 295 28.90 -12.74 7.94
CA TYR A 295 27.52 -12.69 7.47
C TYR A 295 26.56 -13.17 8.54
N TRP A 296 25.31 -12.81 8.36
CA TRP A 296 24.20 -13.41 9.11
C TRP A 296 23.01 -13.62 8.16
N ARG A 297 22.10 -14.47 8.55
CA ARG A 297 20.97 -14.87 7.71
C ARG A 297 19.67 -14.72 8.47
N ALA A 298 18.72 -14.05 7.84
CA ALA A 298 17.34 -13.96 8.29
C ALA A 298 16.43 -14.74 7.31
N LYS A 299 15.43 -15.41 7.84
CA LYS A 299 14.34 -16.02 7.08
C LYS A 299 13.10 -15.16 7.27
N ILE A 300 12.46 -14.81 6.17
CA ILE A 300 11.22 -14.03 6.15
C ILE A 300 10.12 -14.93 5.59
N ALA A 301 9.03 -15.09 6.32
CA ALA A 301 7.85 -15.80 5.86
C ALA A 301 6.61 -14.90 5.97
N VAL A 302 5.82 -14.85 4.92
CA VAL A 302 4.55 -14.14 4.89
C VAL A 302 3.42 -15.15 4.78
N THR A 303 2.47 -15.10 5.72
CA THR A 303 1.34 -16.01 5.75
C THR A 303 0.05 -15.23 5.62
N ASN A 304 -0.81 -15.62 4.68
CA ASN A 304 -2.13 -15.07 4.47
C ASN A 304 -3.17 -15.85 5.29
N PHE A 305 -3.74 -15.22 6.30
CA PHE A 305 -4.88 -15.73 7.06
C PHE A 305 -6.21 -15.09 6.63
N ASN A 306 -6.19 -14.26 5.60
CA ASN A 306 -7.38 -13.61 5.10
C ASN A 306 -8.12 -14.51 4.10
N TYR A 307 -9.14 -15.23 4.55
CA TYR A 307 -9.97 -16.09 3.71
C TYR A 307 -10.82 -15.35 2.66
N ARG A 308 -10.78 -14.01 2.64
CA ARG A 308 -11.54 -13.18 1.70
C ARG A 308 -10.70 -12.56 0.60
N LEU A 309 -9.39 -12.47 0.79
CA LEU A 309 -8.49 -11.82 -0.14
C LEU A 309 -7.37 -12.77 -0.58
N ASN A 310 -7.22 -12.85 -1.87
CA ASN A 310 -6.07 -13.44 -2.53
C ASN A 310 -5.14 -12.30 -2.95
N TYR A 311 -3.85 -12.48 -2.80
CA TYR A 311 -2.86 -11.49 -3.19
C TYR A 311 -2.13 -12.01 -4.43
N THR A 312 -2.53 -11.52 -5.61
CA THR A 312 -1.87 -11.83 -6.88
C THR A 312 -0.56 -11.08 -7.06
N GLN A 313 -0.41 -10.01 -6.34
CA GLN A 313 0.81 -9.23 -6.20
C GLN A 313 0.90 -8.76 -4.76
N TRP A 314 2.09 -8.77 -4.21
CA TRP A 314 2.35 -8.32 -2.86
C TRP A 314 3.73 -7.69 -2.77
N THR A 315 3.89 -6.77 -1.84
CA THR A 315 5.16 -6.17 -1.45
C THR A 315 5.32 -6.22 0.04
N LEU A 316 6.53 -6.50 0.49
CA LEU A 316 6.94 -6.40 1.87
C LEU A 316 8.09 -5.42 1.97
N VAL A 317 7.90 -4.32 2.69
CA VAL A 317 8.96 -3.35 2.95
C VAL A 317 9.41 -3.49 4.39
N ALA A 318 10.71 -3.65 4.60
CA ALA A 318 11.30 -3.73 5.93
C ALA A 318 12.35 -2.63 6.11
N GLN A 319 12.44 -2.10 7.33
CA GLN A 319 13.48 -1.17 7.73
C GLN A 319 14.42 -1.83 8.74
N HIS A 320 15.67 -1.99 8.33
CA HIS A 320 16.73 -2.54 9.17
C HIS A 320 18.08 -1.93 8.76
N PRO A 321 18.94 -1.49 9.69
CA PRO A 321 20.20 -0.83 9.35
C PRO A 321 21.08 -1.62 8.39
N ASN A 322 21.08 -2.94 8.51
CA ASN A 322 21.93 -3.81 7.70
C ASN A 322 21.34 -4.19 6.32
N LEU A 323 20.16 -3.65 5.95
CA LEU A 323 19.63 -3.82 4.59
C LEU A 323 20.41 -3.02 3.53
N ASN A 324 21.31 -2.13 3.93
CA ASN A 324 22.30 -1.54 3.05
C ASN A 324 23.36 -2.54 2.54
N ASN A 325 23.50 -3.69 3.19
CA ASN A 325 24.51 -4.72 2.93
C ASN A 325 23.90 -6.09 2.59
N VAL A 326 22.80 -6.11 1.87
CA VAL A 326 22.18 -7.33 1.36
C VAL A 326 23.13 -7.96 0.33
N THR A 327 23.51 -9.20 0.58
CA THR A 327 24.38 -9.98 -0.31
C THR A 327 23.56 -10.84 -1.26
N GLU A 328 22.55 -11.54 -0.74
CA GLU A 328 21.72 -12.46 -1.51
C GLU A 328 20.33 -12.57 -0.92
N VAL A 329 19.33 -12.69 -1.80
CA VAL A 329 17.94 -13.02 -1.45
C VAL A 329 17.55 -14.25 -2.26
N PHE A 330 17.03 -15.29 -1.61
CA PHE A 330 16.94 -16.62 -2.25
C PHE A 330 15.67 -16.84 -3.07
N SER A 331 14.52 -16.44 -2.55
CA SER A 331 13.21 -16.79 -3.15
C SER A 331 12.28 -15.60 -3.33
N PHE A 332 12.74 -14.42 -3.00
CA PHE A 332 12.05 -13.16 -3.28
C PHE A 332 12.90 -12.31 -4.21
N ASP A 333 12.27 -11.47 -4.98
CA ASP A 333 12.94 -10.34 -5.58
C ASP A 333 13.20 -9.27 -4.52
N TYR A 334 14.28 -8.51 -4.70
CA TYR A 334 14.70 -7.47 -3.78
C TYR A 334 15.03 -6.17 -4.50
N LYS A 335 14.58 -5.07 -3.92
CA LYS A 335 14.95 -3.73 -4.38
C LYS A 335 15.17 -2.80 -3.18
N PRO A 336 16.33 -2.12 -3.08
CA PRO A 336 16.53 -1.11 -2.06
C PRO A 336 15.61 0.08 -2.32
N LEU A 337 15.03 0.65 -1.26
CA LEU A 337 14.29 1.90 -1.30
C LEU A 337 15.15 2.97 -0.63
N VAL A 338 15.45 4.04 -1.37
CA VAL A 338 16.25 5.16 -0.88
C VAL A 338 15.45 6.45 -1.06
N PRO A 339 14.44 6.70 -0.18
CA PRO A 339 13.48 7.78 -0.37
C PRO A 339 14.13 9.16 -0.49
N TYR A 340 15.24 9.38 0.21
CA TYR A 340 15.93 10.67 0.28
C TYR A 340 17.36 10.63 -0.27
N GLN A 341 17.75 9.56 -0.98
CA GLN A 341 19.10 9.33 -1.53
C GLN A 341 20.24 9.29 -0.48
N SER A 342 19.93 9.32 0.81
CA SER A 342 20.94 9.41 1.88
C SER A 342 20.90 8.25 2.87
N ILE A 343 19.73 7.62 3.09
CA ILE A 343 19.57 6.52 4.05
C ILE A 343 19.17 5.27 3.28
N ASN A 344 20.03 4.26 3.32
CA ASN A 344 19.82 2.98 2.65
C ASN A 344 19.57 1.87 3.68
N ASP A 345 18.55 2.03 4.50
CA ASP A 345 18.15 1.06 5.53
C ASP A 345 16.80 0.40 5.25
N THR A 346 16.25 0.64 4.08
CA THR A 346 14.91 0.18 3.71
C THR A 346 15.00 -0.72 2.50
N GLY A 347 14.44 -1.92 2.61
CA GLY A 347 14.39 -2.90 1.53
C GLY A 347 12.96 -3.30 1.19
N MET A 348 12.67 -3.43 -0.07
CA MET A 348 11.43 -3.95 -0.61
C MET A 348 11.65 -5.36 -1.15
N PHE A 349 10.86 -6.31 -0.65
CA PHE A 349 10.80 -7.69 -1.11
C PHE A 349 9.45 -7.94 -1.80
N TYR A 350 9.46 -8.77 -2.85
CA TYR A 350 8.26 -9.19 -3.56
C TYR A 350 8.49 -10.56 -4.21
N GLY A 351 7.45 -11.21 -4.69
CA GLY A 351 7.57 -12.54 -5.28
C GLY A 351 8.32 -12.51 -6.61
N MET A 352 9.16 -13.52 -6.83
CA MET A 352 9.75 -13.79 -8.14
C MET A 352 8.66 -14.31 -9.09
N LYS A 353 8.71 -13.91 -10.35
CA LYS A 353 7.78 -14.38 -11.37
C LYS A 353 7.71 -15.90 -11.41
N TYR A 354 6.51 -16.46 -11.28
CA TYR A 354 6.20 -17.90 -11.19
C TYR A 354 6.66 -18.60 -9.92
N TYR A 355 7.30 -17.88 -8.99
CA TYR A 355 7.71 -18.45 -7.71
C TYR A 355 7.53 -17.42 -6.59
N ASN A 356 6.80 -17.79 -5.55
CA ASN A 356 6.48 -16.89 -4.43
C ASN A 356 5.83 -15.54 -4.82
N ASP A 357 5.28 -15.42 -6.03
CA ASP A 357 4.66 -14.19 -6.50
C ASP A 357 3.19 -14.06 -6.07
N LEU A 358 2.57 -15.15 -5.64
CA LEU A 358 1.16 -15.22 -5.30
C LEU A 358 0.94 -15.68 -3.85
N LEU A 359 0.02 -15.01 -3.18
CA LEU A 359 -0.60 -15.44 -1.92
C LEU A 359 -2.08 -15.75 -2.18
N MET A 360 -2.35 -16.77 -3.02
CA MET A 360 -3.69 -17.09 -3.50
C MET A 360 -4.52 -17.86 -2.49
N GLU A 361 -3.88 -18.61 -1.63
CA GLU A 361 -4.55 -19.41 -0.60
C GLU A 361 -4.50 -18.71 0.76
N ALA A 362 -5.26 -19.20 1.71
CA ALA A 362 -5.25 -18.74 3.08
C ALA A 362 -4.94 -19.87 4.06
N GLY A 363 -4.52 -19.53 5.29
CA GLY A 363 -4.17 -20.48 6.33
C GLY A 363 -2.79 -21.13 6.11
N PRO A 364 -2.61 -22.40 6.47
CA PRO A 364 -1.29 -23.07 6.44
C PRO A 364 -0.64 -23.12 5.06
N PHE A 365 -1.43 -23.15 3.99
CA PHE A 365 -0.98 -23.22 2.60
C PHE A 365 -0.74 -21.86 1.98
N GLY A 366 -1.35 -20.80 2.51
CA GLY A 366 -1.16 -19.41 2.07
C GLY A 366 0.15 -18.81 2.60
N ASN A 367 1.29 -19.39 2.23
CA ASN A 367 2.60 -19.01 2.76
C ASN A 367 3.63 -18.83 1.65
N VAL A 368 4.33 -17.71 1.68
CA VAL A 368 5.53 -17.47 0.87
C VAL A 368 6.70 -17.18 1.79
N GLN A 369 7.90 -17.58 1.40
CA GLN A 369 9.08 -17.44 2.25
C GLN A 369 10.37 -17.24 1.47
N SER A 370 11.30 -16.53 2.06
CA SER A 370 12.65 -16.35 1.53
C SER A 370 13.67 -16.26 2.64
N GLU A 371 14.93 -16.47 2.29
CA GLU A 371 16.07 -16.19 3.16
C GLU A 371 16.85 -15.00 2.60
N VAL A 372 17.40 -14.20 3.49
CA VAL A 372 18.21 -13.03 3.16
C VAL A 372 19.56 -13.18 3.83
N LEU A 373 20.62 -13.14 3.04
CA LEU A 373 21.99 -13.14 3.50
C LEU A 373 22.50 -11.70 3.56
N LEU A 374 22.93 -11.27 4.74
CA LEU A 374 23.39 -9.92 5.00
C LEU A 374 24.84 -9.92 5.46
N ARG A 375 25.66 -9.05 4.88
CA ARG A 375 27.01 -8.83 5.33
C ARG A 375 27.00 -7.99 6.59
N LYS A 376 27.75 -8.38 7.61
CA LYS A 376 27.89 -7.62 8.85
C LYS A 376 28.67 -6.32 8.60
N ASP A 377 28.21 -5.25 9.20
CA ASP A 377 29.01 -4.06 9.36
C ASP A 377 29.81 -4.18 10.65
N PRO A 378 31.15 -4.24 10.62
CA PRO A 378 31.97 -4.42 11.81
C PRO A 378 31.75 -3.34 12.88
N ASN A 379 31.35 -2.15 12.49
CA ASN A 379 31.21 -0.99 13.37
C ASN A 379 29.86 -0.95 14.09
N THR A 380 28.81 -1.45 13.46
CA THR A 380 27.43 -1.31 13.94
C THR A 380 26.74 -2.64 14.25
N PHE A 381 27.29 -3.76 13.75
CA PHE A 381 26.68 -5.07 13.93
C PHE A 381 26.69 -5.52 15.40
N THR A 382 25.51 -5.89 15.89
CA THR A 382 25.31 -6.45 17.22
C THR A 382 24.07 -7.33 17.26
N PHE A 383 24.01 -8.28 18.19
CA PHE A 383 22.79 -9.01 18.51
C PHE A 383 22.12 -8.53 19.81
N LYS A 384 22.58 -7.45 20.38
CA LYS A 384 22.00 -6.90 21.62
C LYS A 384 20.75 -6.08 21.31
N GLN A 385 19.85 -5.99 22.27
CA GLN A 385 18.69 -5.10 22.26
C GLN A 385 17.81 -5.21 21.00
N GLY A 386 17.66 -6.40 20.47
CA GLY A 386 16.79 -6.64 19.30
C GLY A 386 17.32 -6.11 17.97
N TRP A 387 18.61 -5.76 17.87
CA TRP A 387 19.19 -5.18 16.65
C TRP A 387 18.96 -6.06 15.38
N ALA A 388 18.96 -7.39 15.52
CA ALA A 388 18.76 -8.30 14.39
C ALA A 388 17.32 -8.33 13.85
N PHE A 389 16.40 -7.61 14.47
CA PHE A 389 14.99 -7.54 14.06
C PHE A 389 14.69 -6.20 13.38
N PRO A 390 13.74 -6.17 12.42
CA PRO A 390 13.38 -4.95 11.72
C PRO A 390 12.74 -3.94 12.67
N ARG A 391 13.03 -2.65 12.43
CA ARG A 391 12.42 -1.54 13.19
C ARG A 391 10.97 -1.28 12.76
N LYS A 392 10.68 -1.49 11.47
CA LYS A 392 9.37 -1.33 10.86
C LYS A 392 9.21 -2.34 9.73
N VAL A 393 8.00 -2.79 9.55
CA VAL A 393 7.61 -3.68 8.46
C VAL A 393 6.29 -3.18 7.88
N TYR A 394 6.17 -3.22 6.56
CA TYR A 394 4.98 -2.80 5.82
C TYR A 394 4.60 -3.91 4.84
N PHE A 395 3.33 -4.25 4.80
CA PHE A 395 2.79 -5.17 3.80
C PHE A 395 1.84 -4.41 2.87
N ASN A 396 2.10 -4.43 1.57
CA ASN A 396 1.37 -3.66 0.55
C ASN A 396 1.22 -2.17 0.90
N GLY A 397 2.19 -1.64 1.63
CA GLY A 397 2.25 -0.26 2.07
C GLY A 397 1.58 0.05 3.41
N ASP A 398 0.91 -0.91 4.04
CA ASP A 398 0.36 -0.74 5.38
C ASP A 398 1.37 -1.15 6.45
N GLU A 399 1.53 -0.32 7.49
CA GLU A 399 2.46 -0.61 8.59
C GLU A 399 1.94 -1.76 9.43
N CYS A 400 2.78 -2.78 9.61
CA CYS A 400 2.48 -3.93 10.45
C CYS A 400 2.75 -3.65 11.92
N MET A 401 1.92 -4.22 12.80
CA MET A 401 2.16 -4.16 14.24
C MET A 401 3.33 -5.05 14.63
N LEU A 402 4.30 -4.46 15.31
CA LEU A 402 5.46 -5.14 15.88
C LEU A 402 5.18 -5.55 17.33
N PRO A 403 5.76 -6.65 17.82
CA PRO A 403 5.77 -6.96 19.24
C PRO A 403 6.41 -5.84 20.06
N PRO A 404 6.07 -5.69 21.34
CA PRO A 404 6.76 -4.77 22.21
C PRO A 404 8.25 -5.16 22.35
N PRO A 405 9.17 -4.19 22.40
CA PRO A 405 10.61 -4.46 22.43
C PRO A 405 11.06 -5.42 23.54
N ASP A 406 10.40 -5.39 24.69
CA ASP A 406 10.69 -6.24 25.84
C ASP A 406 10.41 -7.73 25.60
N SER A 407 9.60 -8.05 24.58
CA SER A 407 9.25 -9.42 24.20
C SER A 407 10.13 -9.99 23.08
N TYR A 408 11.12 -9.26 22.60
CA TYR A 408 11.98 -9.72 21.52
C TYR A 408 12.79 -10.95 21.95
N PRO A 409 13.02 -11.93 21.05
CA PRO A 409 13.80 -13.11 21.38
C PRO A 409 15.22 -12.75 21.80
N TYR A 410 15.72 -13.40 22.87
CA TYR A 410 17.10 -13.26 23.28
C TYR A 410 18.02 -13.98 22.29
N LEU A 411 19.16 -13.36 21.98
CA LEU A 411 20.17 -13.92 21.10
C LEU A 411 21.36 -14.44 21.93
N PRO A 412 22.09 -15.48 21.47
CA PRO A 412 23.01 -16.24 22.30
C PRO A 412 24.11 -15.47 23.02
N ASN A 413 24.41 -14.24 22.60
CA ASN A 413 25.46 -13.42 23.23
C ASN A 413 25.09 -12.85 24.61
N ALA A 414 23.88 -13.10 25.12
CA ALA A 414 23.47 -12.69 26.47
C ALA A 414 23.92 -13.67 27.57
N ALA A 415 24.49 -14.83 27.20
CA ALA A 415 24.91 -15.88 28.17
C ALA A 415 26.08 -15.51 29.10
N THR A 416 26.77 -14.40 28.82
CA THR A 416 27.90 -13.95 29.66
C THR A 416 27.51 -13.26 31.01
N LEU A 417 26.23 -12.92 31.16
CA LEU A 417 25.77 -12.28 32.41
C LEU A 417 25.43 -13.27 33.55
N GLN A 418 25.10 -14.52 33.22
CA GLN A 418 24.83 -15.55 34.23
C GLN A 418 26.10 -16.17 34.83
N ALA A 419 27.22 -16.13 34.11
CA ALA A 419 28.50 -16.63 34.66
C ALA A 419 29.12 -15.73 35.72
N GLN A 420 28.81 -14.45 35.75
CA GLN A 420 29.34 -13.51 36.75
C GLN A 420 28.64 -13.59 38.10
N THR A 421 27.44 -14.17 38.20
CA THR A 421 26.74 -14.31 39.48
C THR A 421 27.05 -15.62 40.21
N VAL A 422 27.62 -16.60 39.55
CA VAL A 422 27.96 -17.91 40.15
C VAL A 422 29.34 -17.89 40.83
N LEU A 423 30.30 -17.14 40.27
CA LEU A 423 31.64 -17.04 40.82
C LEU A 423 31.71 -16.49 42.29
N PRO A 424 30.99 -15.39 42.63
CA PRO A 424 31.01 -14.91 44.02
C PRO A 424 30.33 -15.88 45.00
N SER A 425 29.29 -16.60 44.57
CA SER A 425 28.62 -17.59 45.43
C SER A 425 29.50 -18.78 45.76
N PHE A 426 30.29 -19.25 44.78
CA PHE A 426 31.28 -20.32 45.01
C PHE A 426 32.42 -19.88 45.96
N LEU A 427 32.91 -18.66 45.81
CA LEU A 427 33.95 -18.12 46.65
C LEU A 427 33.44 -17.89 48.11
N ILE A 428 32.20 -17.46 48.26
CA ILE A 428 31.59 -17.28 49.61
C ILE A 428 31.35 -18.63 50.27
N SER A 429 30.89 -19.66 49.54
CA SER A 429 30.71 -21.01 50.10
C SER A 429 32.03 -21.68 50.42
N ALA A 430 33.08 -21.49 49.62
CA ALA A 430 34.43 -22.02 49.92
C ALA A 430 35.04 -21.33 51.12
N PHE A 431 34.82 -20.03 51.31
CA PHE A 431 35.28 -19.27 52.44
C PHE A 431 34.58 -19.68 53.75
N LEU A 432 33.28 -19.93 53.69
CA LEU A 432 32.49 -20.43 54.82
C LEU A 432 32.88 -21.86 55.22
N LEU A 433 33.19 -22.73 54.23
CA LEU A 433 33.68 -24.07 54.50
C LEU A 433 35.10 -24.06 55.12
N ALA A 434 35.98 -23.17 54.67
CA ALA A 434 37.31 -23.00 55.25
C ALA A 434 37.25 -22.51 56.70
N LEU A 435 36.31 -21.62 57.02
CA LEU A 435 36.07 -21.17 58.39
C LEU A 435 35.53 -22.28 59.31
N MET A 436 34.74 -23.21 58.83
CA MET A 436 34.23 -24.34 59.58
C MET A 436 35.27 -25.41 59.86
N VAL A 437 36.34 -25.50 59.08
CA VAL A 437 37.41 -26.48 59.25
C VAL A 437 38.52 -25.90 60.23
N MET A 438 38.52 -24.61 60.44
CA MET A 438 39.44 -23.96 61.30
C MET A 438 38.92 -23.76 62.78
N TRP A 439 37.70 -24.21 63.05
CA TRP A 439 37.10 -24.32 64.39
C TRP A 439 36.89 -25.80 64.74
#